data_082382600fa33eaac1e5dca3901abf69
#
_entry.id   082382600fa33eaac1e5dca3901abf69
#
_cell.length_a   1.000
_cell.length_b   1.000
_cell.length_c   1.000
_cell.angle_alpha   90.00
_cell.angle_beta   90.00
_cell.angle_gamma   90.00
#
_symmetry.space_group_name_H-M   'P 1'
#
loop_
_entity.id
_entity.type
_entity.pdbx_description
1 polymer ?
#
loop_
_entity_poly.entity_id
_entity_poly.type
_entity_poly.pdbx_seq_one_letter_code
_entity_poly.pdbx_strand_id
1 'polypeptide(L)'
;MVFGSNKSVSGYKFTWFDRFCLWYPPGWLILFNRHWQHYHADPDGWNWLEYGLFLLPGGFYIALLLRWLRLGCRFPRQQAVQFDRNYQQAFRDEVLAPIAKYYYRGELRQIENLPETESMIVAMNHAGMSFPWDFIVLAYLLGTAREWNVKPLAGVSLFDHPWMIWWLPPGWSQVLGGVRAEKEEFETAIAQKTVLLYAPEGLRGPSKGWQQRYQLASFDPSFIRLSDRHQIPILPVVCLGNELLHPFAINLNLQHIGKIFGLPFLPLSPLMPLFALFPSMGVWAMRSRLHYFIQPVYRVDLKDRTSRRERVAAYQEAQAFRDKLQNAINCILSSSDDK
;
A
#
# COMPACT_ATOMS: atom_id res chain seq x y z
N MET A 1 28.23 -15.93 -9.85
CA MET A 1 29.13 -14.93 -10.48
C MET A 1 28.95 -13.61 -9.79
N VAL A 2 30.03 -13.04 -9.38
CA VAL A 2 30.30 -11.91 -8.52
C VAL A 2 29.41 -10.71 -8.81
N PHE A 3 28.60 -10.29 -7.84
CA PHE A 3 27.97 -8.97 -7.84
C PHE A 3 29.04 -7.92 -7.52
N GLY A 4 29.35 -7.15 -8.54
CA GLY A 4 30.34 -6.10 -8.52
C GLY A 4 29.93 -4.94 -7.64
N SER A 5 30.91 -4.52 -6.85
CA SER A 5 31.20 -3.17 -6.37
C SER A 5 30.06 -2.41 -5.69
N ASN A 6 30.11 -2.44 -4.37
CA ASN A 6 29.57 -1.40 -3.48
C ASN A 6 30.17 -0.04 -3.84
N LYS A 7 29.69 0.60 -4.91
CA LYS A 7 29.81 2.06 -5.01
C LYS A 7 28.84 2.62 -3.99
N SER A 8 29.32 3.36 -3.01
CA SER A 8 28.46 4.19 -2.17
C SER A 8 27.72 5.16 -3.09
N VAL A 9 26.50 4.79 -3.49
CA VAL A 9 25.65 5.66 -4.30
C VAL A 9 25.28 6.82 -3.40
N SER A 10 25.60 8.05 -3.85
CA SER A 10 25.17 9.25 -3.14
C SER A 10 23.65 9.28 -3.07
N GLY A 11 23.06 9.71 -1.93
CA GLY A 11 21.62 9.77 -1.74
C GLY A 11 20.91 10.53 -2.89
N TYR A 12 19.70 10.09 -3.24
CA TYR A 12 18.90 10.71 -4.31
C TYR A 12 18.47 12.12 -3.90
N LYS A 13 18.79 13.08 -4.73
CA LYS A 13 18.39 14.47 -4.50
C LYS A 13 17.37 14.90 -5.54
N PHE A 14 16.23 15.38 -5.07
CA PHE A 14 15.19 15.90 -5.94
C PHE A 14 15.71 17.05 -6.79
N THR A 15 15.65 16.86 -8.10
CA THR A 15 15.83 17.94 -9.08
C THR A 15 14.58 18.81 -9.15
N TRP A 16 14.62 19.92 -9.89
CA TRP A 16 13.43 20.72 -10.16
C TRP A 16 12.35 19.90 -10.88
N PHE A 17 12.75 18.97 -11.76
CA PHE A 17 11.84 18.08 -12.50
C PHE A 17 11.15 17.08 -11.56
N ASP A 18 11.86 16.52 -10.60
CA ASP A 18 11.26 15.63 -9.59
C ASP A 18 10.24 16.37 -8.70
N ARG A 19 10.53 17.62 -8.35
CA ARG A 19 9.60 18.47 -7.61
C ARG A 19 8.36 18.80 -8.43
N PHE A 20 8.51 19.07 -9.72
CA PHE A 20 7.40 19.23 -10.65
C PHE A 20 6.56 17.93 -10.69
N CYS A 21 7.21 16.78 -10.89
CA CYS A 21 6.53 15.48 -10.91
C CYS A 21 5.78 15.18 -9.61
N LEU A 22 6.29 15.62 -8.45
CA LEU A 22 5.61 15.44 -7.17
C LEU A 22 4.26 16.17 -7.10
N TRP A 23 4.17 17.37 -7.70
CA TRP A 23 2.95 18.20 -7.68
C TRP A 23 2.08 18.06 -8.92
N TYR A 24 2.56 17.40 -9.94
CA TYR A 24 1.81 17.07 -11.15
C TYR A 24 1.49 15.57 -11.15
N PRO A 25 0.25 15.16 -10.85
CA PRO A 25 -0.10 13.75 -10.60
C PRO A 25 0.42 12.72 -11.61
N PRO A 26 0.39 12.98 -12.94
CA PRO A 26 0.98 12.07 -13.92
C PRO A 26 2.47 11.79 -13.70
N GLY A 27 3.17 12.66 -13.01
CA GLY A 27 4.61 12.55 -12.74
C GLY A 27 4.98 11.59 -11.60
N TRP A 28 4.03 11.12 -10.79
CA TRP A 28 4.35 10.26 -9.65
C TRP A 28 5.02 8.95 -10.06
N LEU A 29 4.51 8.32 -11.11
CA LEU A 29 5.13 7.11 -11.66
C LEU A 29 6.55 7.38 -12.16
N ILE A 30 6.79 8.55 -12.76
CA ILE A 30 8.12 8.97 -13.21
C ILE A 30 9.07 9.08 -12.03
N LEU A 31 8.63 9.72 -10.95
CA LEU A 31 9.43 9.90 -9.73
C LEU A 31 9.91 8.56 -9.16
N PHE A 32 9.01 7.56 -9.08
CA PHE A 32 9.36 6.24 -8.57
C PHE A 32 10.36 5.51 -9.48
N ASN A 33 10.18 5.58 -10.79
CA ASN A 33 11.08 4.97 -11.74
C ASN A 33 12.45 5.67 -11.75
N ARG A 34 12.50 7.00 -11.68
CA ARG A 34 13.77 7.75 -11.61
C ARG A 34 14.55 7.44 -10.34
N HIS A 35 13.87 7.33 -9.20
CA HIS A 35 14.51 6.93 -7.96
C HIS A 35 15.07 5.51 -8.05
N TRP A 36 14.32 4.57 -8.64
CA TRP A 36 14.79 3.22 -8.90
C TRP A 36 16.06 3.22 -9.77
N GLN A 37 16.03 3.92 -10.90
CA GLN A 37 17.14 4.01 -11.85
C GLN A 37 18.41 4.67 -11.28
N HIS A 38 18.29 5.42 -10.19
CA HIS A 38 19.44 5.97 -9.49
C HIS A 38 20.20 4.89 -8.69
N TYR A 39 19.49 3.97 -8.08
CA TYR A 39 20.06 2.92 -7.22
C TYR A 39 20.33 1.60 -7.95
N HIS A 40 19.62 1.32 -9.03
CA HIS A 40 19.66 0.05 -9.74
C HIS A 40 19.90 0.23 -11.22
N ALA A 41 20.66 -0.71 -11.80
CA ALA A 41 20.75 -0.82 -13.26
C ALA A 41 19.39 -1.31 -13.80
N ASP A 42 18.76 -0.52 -14.64
CA ASP A 42 17.46 -0.82 -15.25
C ASP A 42 17.54 -0.66 -16.77
N PRO A 43 18.11 -1.67 -17.48
CA PRO A 43 18.31 -1.58 -18.93
C PRO A 43 17.01 -1.54 -19.73
N ASP A 44 15.93 -2.10 -19.17
CA ASP A 44 14.59 -2.08 -19.76
C ASP A 44 13.72 -0.94 -19.21
N GLY A 45 14.29 -0.06 -18.37
CA GLY A 45 13.62 1.07 -17.76
C GLY A 45 13.14 2.12 -18.74
N TRP A 46 12.36 3.06 -18.26
CA TRP A 46 11.84 4.19 -19.04
C TRP A 46 12.93 5.20 -19.36
N ASN A 47 12.88 5.79 -20.56
CA ASN A 47 13.79 6.84 -21.00
C ASN A 47 13.15 8.24 -20.93
N TRP A 48 13.95 9.29 -21.20
CA TRP A 48 13.50 10.67 -21.12
C TRP A 48 12.39 11.06 -22.11
N LEU A 49 12.40 10.48 -23.30
CA LEU A 49 11.32 10.70 -24.28
C LEU A 49 10.01 10.11 -23.76
N GLU A 50 10.07 8.89 -23.24
CA GLU A 50 8.92 8.19 -22.65
C GLU A 50 8.41 8.94 -21.42
N TYR A 51 9.28 9.49 -20.56
CA TYR A 51 8.88 10.34 -19.45
C TYR A 51 8.19 11.63 -19.91
N GLY A 52 8.71 12.28 -20.97
CA GLY A 52 8.06 13.46 -21.55
C GLY A 52 6.65 13.17 -22.03
N LEU A 53 6.44 12.02 -22.66
CA LEU A 53 5.13 11.58 -23.12
C LEU A 53 4.18 11.29 -21.95
N PHE A 54 4.65 10.76 -20.83
CA PHE A 54 3.81 10.55 -19.63
C PHE A 54 3.14 11.83 -19.12
N LEU A 55 3.74 12.97 -19.36
CA LEU A 55 3.21 14.25 -18.89
C LEU A 55 2.09 14.80 -19.80
N LEU A 56 1.84 14.16 -20.94
CA LEU A 56 0.86 14.62 -21.93
C LEU A 56 -0.43 13.75 -21.88
N PRO A 57 -1.61 14.35 -22.11
CA PRO A 57 -2.86 13.58 -22.23
C PRO A 57 -2.74 12.52 -23.34
N GLY A 58 -3.03 11.26 -23.01
CA GLY A 58 -2.90 10.13 -23.94
C GLY A 58 -1.48 9.72 -24.29
N GLY A 59 -0.47 10.54 -23.95
CA GLY A 59 0.93 10.30 -24.29
C GLY A 59 1.50 9.05 -23.61
N PHE A 60 0.95 8.65 -22.50
CA PHE A 60 1.30 7.43 -21.79
C PHE A 60 1.14 6.16 -22.66
N TYR A 61 0.10 6.09 -23.49
CA TYR A 61 -0.10 4.96 -24.42
C TYR A 61 0.96 4.94 -25.51
N ILE A 62 1.34 6.12 -26.00
CA ILE A 62 2.41 6.26 -26.99
C ILE A 62 3.75 5.87 -26.37
N ALA A 63 4.03 6.31 -25.15
CA ALA A 63 5.22 5.93 -24.39
C ALA A 63 5.32 4.41 -24.20
N LEU A 64 4.20 3.77 -23.86
CA LEU A 64 4.15 2.31 -23.75
C LEU A 64 4.44 1.60 -25.06
N LEU A 65 3.83 2.06 -26.17
CA LEU A 65 4.07 1.51 -27.49
C LEU A 65 5.54 1.66 -27.89
N LEU A 66 6.12 2.84 -27.70
CA LEU A 66 7.54 3.09 -28.01
C LEU A 66 8.46 2.23 -27.16
N ARG A 67 8.19 2.10 -25.87
CA ARG A 67 8.94 1.20 -24.98
C ARG A 67 8.83 -0.25 -25.46
N TRP A 68 7.64 -0.73 -25.77
CA TRP A 68 7.42 -2.10 -26.27
C TRP A 68 8.21 -2.37 -27.55
N LEU A 69 8.19 -1.42 -28.52
CA LEU A 69 8.98 -1.51 -29.74
C LEU A 69 10.49 -1.48 -29.44
N ARG A 70 10.95 -0.59 -28.58
CA ARG A 70 12.35 -0.48 -28.14
C ARG A 70 12.85 -1.77 -27.49
N LEU A 71 12.01 -2.44 -26.75
CA LEU A 71 12.32 -3.71 -26.10
C LEU A 71 12.27 -4.92 -27.07
N GLY A 72 12.02 -4.71 -28.37
CA GLY A 72 11.89 -5.80 -29.34
C GLY A 72 10.59 -6.58 -29.20
N CYS A 73 9.48 -5.88 -28.96
CA CYS A 73 8.12 -6.43 -28.82
C CYS A 73 8.00 -7.48 -27.69
N ARG A 74 8.73 -7.30 -26.61
CA ARG A 74 8.68 -8.19 -25.42
C ARG A 74 8.34 -7.43 -24.14
N PHE A 75 7.97 -8.18 -23.13
CA PHE A 75 7.83 -7.64 -21.77
C PHE A 75 9.19 -7.20 -21.19
N PRO A 76 9.21 -6.19 -20.30
CA PRO A 76 10.40 -5.88 -19.52
C PRO A 76 10.88 -7.11 -18.77
N ARG A 77 12.21 -7.28 -18.69
CA ARG A 77 12.79 -8.41 -17.96
C ARG A 77 12.51 -8.23 -16.47
N GLN A 78 11.87 -9.21 -15.90
CA GLN A 78 11.79 -9.30 -14.45
C GLN A 78 13.10 -9.90 -13.93
N GLN A 79 13.76 -9.16 -13.08
CA GLN A 79 14.87 -9.70 -12.31
C GLN A 79 14.29 -10.42 -11.10
N ALA A 80 14.88 -11.55 -10.70
CA ALA A 80 14.59 -12.15 -9.41
C ALA A 80 15.12 -11.17 -8.34
N VAL A 81 14.22 -10.40 -7.77
CA VAL A 81 14.58 -9.33 -6.85
C VAL A 81 14.24 -9.79 -5.43
N GLN A 82 15.24 -9.74 -4.57
CA GLN A 82 15.07 -9.98 -3.14
C GLN A 82 14.82 -8.64 -2.43
N PHE A 83 14.26 -8.73 -1.22
CA PHE A 83 14.14 -7.58 -0.33
C PHE A 83 15.49 -6.89 -0.14
N ASP A 84 15.54 -5.60 -0.41
CA ASP A 84 16.71 -4.74 -0.21
C ASP A 84 16.41 -3.69 0.86
N ARG A 85 16.94 -3.93 2.07
CA ARG A 85 16.75 -3.04 3.21
C ARG A 85 17.33 -1.64 2.96
N ASN A 86 18.46 -1.56 2.28
CA ASN A 86 19.13 -0.28 2.01
C ASN A 86 18.29 0.57 1.04
N TYR A 87 17.78 -0.06 -0.03
CA TYR A 87 16.89 0.61 -0.96
C TYR A 87 15.55 0.99 -0.32
N GLN A 88 14.97 0.10 0.49
CA GLN A 88 13.76 0.43 1.25
C GLN A 88 13.95 1.66 2.13
N GLN A 89 15.07 1.76 2.85
CA GLN A 89 15.38 2.92 3.67
C GLN A 89 15.58 4.19 2.83
N ALA A 90 16.34 4.08 1.73
CA ALA A 90 16.53 5.20 0.80
C ALA A 90 15.19 5.69 0.23
N PHE A 91 14.35 4.78 -0.26
CA PHE A 91 13.02 5.13 -0.79
C PHE A 91 12.11 5.76 0.29
N ARG A 92 12.14 5.21 1.51
CA ARG A 92 11.41 5.76 2.66
C ARG A 92 11.83 7.21 2.94
N ASP A 93 13.13 7.46 3.05
CA ASP A 93 13.65 8.74 3.53
C ASP A 93 13.69 9.81 2.42
N GLU A 94 13.89 9.42 1.17
CA GLU A 94 14.08 10.33 0.05
C GLU A 94 12.78 10.60 -0.75
N VAL A 95 11.90 9.61 -0.90
CA VAL A 95 10.67 9.72 -1.69
C VAL A 95 9.42 9.73 -0.82
N LEU A 96 9.27 8.76 0.09
CA LEU A 96 8.07 8.68 0.91
C LEU A 96 7.99 9.79 1.95
N ALA A 97 9.12 10.22 2.51
CA ALA A 97 9.15 11.28 3.52
C ALA A 97 8.49 12.59 3.05
N PRO A 98 8.85 13.18 1.89
CA PRO A 98 8.19 14.38 1.39
C PRO A 98 6.71 14.14 1.05
N ILE A 99 6.34 12.96 0.52
CA ILE A 99 4.95 12.61 0.22
C ILE A 99 4.14 12.52 1.52
N ALA A 100 4.62 11.78 2.51
CA ALA A 100 3.93 11.58 3.77
C ALA A 100 3.80 12.90 4.57
N LYS A 101 4.88 13.70 4.64
CA LYS A 101 4.91 14.95 5.44
C LYS A 101 4.17 16.11 4.79
N TYR A 102 4.36 16.32 3.49
CA TYR A 102 3.88 17.55 2.83
C TYR A 102 2.63 17.33 1.99
N TYR A 103 2.50 16.17 1.38
CA TYR A 103 1.32 15.87 0.57
C TYR A 103 0.17 15.34 1.42
N TYR A 104 0.37 14.25 2.17
CA TYR A 104 -0.66 13.66 3.01
C TYR A 104 -0.71 14.20 4.43
N ARG A 105 0.35 14.88 4.90
CA ARG A 105 0.45 15.39 6.27
C ARG A 105 0.09 14.30 7.30
N GLY A 106 0.65 13.10 7.10
CA GLY A 106 0.41 11.95 7.95
C GLY A 106 0.82 12.20 9.39
N GLU A 107 -0.03 11.82 10.35
CA GLU A 107 0.18 12.04 11.77
C GLU A 107 -0.23 10.82 12.58
N LEU A 108 0.66 10.35 13.47
CA LEU A 108 0.32 9.35 14.50
C LEU A 108 -0.26 10.07 15.71
N ARG A 109 -1.35 9.54 16.24
CA ARG A 109 -2.02 10.01 17.46
C ARG A 109 -2.14 8.86 18.45
N GLN A 110 -2.18 9.18 19.75
CA GLN A 110 -2.19 8.18 20.83
C GLN A 110 -0.94 7.28 20.78
N ILE A 111 0.22 7.89 20.56
CA ILE A 111 1.51 7.22 20.39
C ILE A 111 1.90 6.42 21.64
N GLU A 112 1.40 6.79 22.80
CA GLU A 112 1.56 6.09 24.06
C GLU A 112 1.06 4.64 24.03
N ASN A 113 0.16 4.29 23.09
CA ASN A 113 -0.31 2.92 22.88
C ASN A 113 0.66 2.08 22.03
N LEU A 114 1.72 2.66 21.45
CA LEU A 114 2.71 1.89 20.67
C LEU A 114 3.50 0.97 21.59
N PRO A 115 3.45 -0.35 21.39
CA PRO A 115 4.22 -1.29 22.19
C PRO A 115 5.72 -1.18 21.92
N GLU A 116 6.52 -1.72 22.82
CA GLU A 116 7.98 -1.81 22.62
C GLU A 116 8.40 -2.97 21.71
N THR A 117 7.52 -3.96 21.54
CA THR A 117 7.81 -5.14 20.73
C THR A 117 7.72 -4.85 19.22
N GLU A 118 8.62 -5.46 18.45
CA GLU A 118 8.64 -5.36 16.99
C GLU A 118 7.83 -6.46 16.30
N SER A 119 7.40 -7.51 17.02
CA SER A 119 6.64 -8.62 16.41
C SER A 119 5.15 -8.44 16.67
N MET A 120 4.40 -7.98 15.67
CA MET A 120 2.97 -7.77 15.78
C MET A 120 2.27 -7.69 14.42
N ILE A 121 0.95 -7.82 14.44
CA ILE A 121 0.07 -7.50 13.31
C ILE A 121 -0.55 -6.12 13.58
N VAL A 122 -0.30 -5.17 12.70
CA VAL A 122 -1.01 -3.88 12.70
C VAL A 122 -2.26 -4.03 11.84
N ALA A 123 -3.43 -4.01 12.45
CA ALA A 123 -4.70 -4.15 11.77
C ALA A 123 -5.40 -2.79 11.64
N MET A 124 -5.60 -2.33 10.40
CA MET A 124 -6.14 -1.00 10.11
C MET A 124 -7.28 -1.07 9.10
N ASN A 125 -8.26 -0.15 9.22
CA ASN A 125 -9.27 0.08 8.18
C ASN A 125 -8.60 0.58 6.90
N HIS A 126 -9.08 0.09 5.76
CA HIS A 126 -8.51 0.37 4.45
C HIS A 126 -9.56 1.02 3.53
N ALA A 127 -9.18 2.12 2.92
CA ALA A 127 -9.98 2.82 1.95
C ALA A 127 -9.09 3.38 0.82
N GLY A 128 -9.73 3.74 -0.27
CA GLY A 128 -9.02 4.21 -1.46
C GLY A 128 -8.96 3.13 -2.53
N MET A 129 -9.26 3.55 -3.77
CA MET A 129 -9.58 2.62 -4.86
C MET A 129 -8.38 2.21 -5.70
N SER A 130 -7.20 2.69 -5.39
CA SER A 130 -6.00 2.44 -6.19
C SER A 130 -4.81 2.09 -5.28
N PHE A 131 -3.75 2.84 -5.38
CA PHE A 131 -2.53 2.57 -4.63
C PHE A 131 -2.76 2.77 -3.12
N PRO A 132 -2.29 1.85 -2.24
CA PRO A 132 -2.65 1.82 -0.81
C PRO A 132 -1.87 2.86 0.00
N TRP A 133 -2.08 4.14 -0.29
CA TRP A 133 -1.37 5.24 0.37
C TRP A 133 -1.58 5.31 1.87
N ASP A 134 -2.74 4.94 2.35
CA ASP A 134 -3.03 4.85 3.79
C ASP A 134 -2.09 3.86 4.50
N PHE A 135 -1.79 2.72 3.88
CA PHE A 135 -0.82 1.76 4.41
C PHE A 135 0.63 2.21 4.22
N ILE A 136 0.96 2.80 3.07
CA ILE A 136 2.34 3.25 2.78
C ILE A 136 2.76 4.38 3.72
N VAL A 137 1.86 5.35 3.96
CA VAL A 137 2.12 6.45 4.90
C VAL A 137 2.20 5.93 6.34
N LEU A 138 1.35 4.96 6.74
CA LEU A 138 1.47 4.32 8.06
C LEU A 138 2.81 3.59 8.21
N ALA A 139 3.23 2.83 7.20
CA ALA A 139 4.53 2.14 7.22
C ALA A 139 5.68 3.12 7.40
N TYR A 140 5.65 4.25 6.68
CA TYR A 140 6.62 5.32 6.85
C TYR A 140 6.63 5.87 8.28
N LEU A 141 5.47 6.20 8.83
CA LEU A 141 5.36 6.80 10.16
C LEU A 141 5.82 5.86 11.27
N LEU A 142 5.40 4.59 11.25
CA LEU A 142 5.83 3.57 12.22
C LEU A 142 7.32 3.27 12.11
N GLY A 143 7.84 3.14 10.87
CA GLY A 143 9.26 2.92 10.62
C GLY A 143 10.14 4.10 11.06
N THR A 144 9.59 5.33 11.07
CA THR A 144 10.31 6.51 11.55
C THR A 144 10.21 6.67 13.07
N ALA A 145 9.04 6.37 13.67
CA ALA A 145 8.81 6.56 15.10
C ALA A 145 9.56 5.56 15.98
N ARG A 146 9.78 4.32 15.50
CA ARG A 146 10.36 3.22 16.27
C ARG A 146 11.48 2.47 15.55
N GLU A 147 11.89 2.89 14.36
CA GLU A 147 12.86 2.20 13.49
C GLU A 147 12.46 0.74 13.15
N TRP A 148 11.17 0.44 13.24
CA TRP A 148 10.64 -0.90 12.98
C TRP A 148 10.81 -1.33 11.54
N ASN A 149 11.04 -2.63 11.35
CA ASN A 149 10.96 -3.26 10.04
C ASN A 149 9.48 -3.53 9.70
N VAL A 150 8.85 -2.58 9.02
CA VAL A 150 7.42 -2.64 8.69
C VAL A 150 7.24 -3.24 7.30
N LYS A 151 6.46 -4.30 7.21
CA LYS A 151 6.16 -5.01 5.96
C LYS A 151 4.67 -5.00 5.66
N PRO A 152 4.23 -4.35 4.59
CA PRO A 152 2.82 -4.42 4.18
C PRO A 152 2.50 -5.79 3.59
N LEU A 153 1.41 -6.40 4.07
CA LEU A 153 0.85 -7.60 3.50
C LEU A 153 -0.12 -7.22 2.37
N ALA A 154 0.13 -7.74 1.18
CA ALA A 154 -0.65 -7.40 0.00
C ALA A 154 -1.14 -8.63 -0.76
N GLY A 155 -2.27 -8.49 -1.42
CA GLY A 155 -2.79 -9.53 -2.31
C GLY A 155 -1.85 -9.81 -3.48
N VAL A 156 -1.88 -11.03 -3.99
CA VAL A 156 -1.03 -11.50 -5.10
C VAL A 156 -1.14 -10.60 -6.33
N SER A 157 -2.34 -10.05 -6.61
CA SER A 157 -2.56 -9.13 -7.73
C SER A 157 -1.68 -7.87 -7.69
N LEU A 158 -1.22 -7.43 -6.53
CA LEU A 158 -0.31 -6.28 -6.43
C LEU A 158 1.08 -6.59 -7.01
N PHE A 159 1.52 -7.84 -6.96
CA PHE A 159 2.84 -8.27 -7.42
C PHE A 159 2.88 -8.68 -8.89
N ASP A 160 1.80 -9.34 -9.35
CA ASP A 160 1.78 -10.01 -10.65
C ASP A 160 0.84 -9.34 -11.66
N HIS A 161 0.16 -8.25 -11.28
CA HIS A 161 -0.73 -7.56 -12.20
C HIS A 161 0.04 -6.92 -13.36
N PRO A 162 -0.40 -7.07 -14.63
CA PRO A 162 0.29 -6.52 -15.81
C PRO A 162 0.58 -5.02 -15.69
N TRP A 163 -0.34 -4.26 -15.06
CA TRP A 163 -0.12 -2.85 -14.80
C TRP A 163 1.14 -2.61 -13.97
N MET A 164 1.37 -3.39 -12.90
CA MET A 164 2.58 -3.25 -12.06
C MET A 164 3.84 -3.59 -12.84
N ILE A 165 3.81 -4.65 -13.65
CA ILE A 165 4.96 -5.12 -14.43
C ILE A 165 5.39 -4.09 -15.48
N TRP A 166 4.44 -3.43 -16.11
CA TRP A 166 4.72 -2.49 -17.19
C TRP A 166 5.15 -1.11 -16.70
N TRP A 167 4.59 -0.65 -15.57
CA TRP A 167 4.65 0.73 -15.14
C TRP A 167 5.64 0.99 -14.00
N LEU A 168 5.74 0.06 -13.08
CA LEU A 168 6.66 0.16 -11.95
C LEU A 168 7.97 -0.60 -12.24
N PRO A 169 9.03 -0.31 -11.51
CA PRO A 169 10.29 -1.04 -11.62
C PRO A 169 10.10 -2.55 -11.38
N PRO A 170 10.90 -3.41 -12.05
CA PRO A 170 10.80 -4.87 -11.90
C PRO A 170 10.97 -5.29 -10.43
N GLY A 171 10.03 -6.06 -9.89
CA GLY A 171 10.08 -6.56 -8.51
C GLY A 171 10.02 -5.48 -7.42
N TRP A 172 9.60 -4.28 -7.77
CA TRP A 172 9.60 -3.12 -6.87
C TRP A 172 8.88 -3.36 -5.53
N SER A 173 7.73 -4.03 -5.55
CA SER A 173 6.98 -4.36 -4.33
C SER A 173 7.77 -5.27 -3.39
N GLN A 174 8.46 -6.29 -3.94
CA GLN A 174 9.29 -7.23 -3.18
C GLN A 174 10.54 -6.53 -2.61
N VAL A 175 11.20 -5.72 -3.41
CA VAL A 175 12.38 -4.95 -2.98
C VAL A 175 12.08 -4.04 -1.81
N LEU A 176 10.91 -3.42 -1.82
CA LEU A 176 10.44 -2.54 -0.74
C LEU A 176 9.90 -3.32 0.48
N GLY A 177 9.95 -4.66 0.46
CA GLY A 177 9.55 -5.50 1.58
C GLY A 177 8.07 -5.84 1.62
N GLY A 178 7.36 -5.68 0.50
CA GLY A 178 5.99 -6.19 0.37
C GLY A 178 5.97 -7.71 0.56
N VAL A 179 5.06 -8.21 1.38
CA VAL A 179 4.85 -9.64 1.66
C VAL A 179 3.56 -10.06 0.96
N ARG A 180 3.60 -11.16 0.22
CA ARG A 180 2.40 -11.73 -0.39
C ARG A 180 1.48 -12.24 0.71
N ALA A 181 0.17 -12.07 0.52
CA ALA A 181 -0.85 -12.58 1.44
C ALA A 181 -1.00 -14.11 1.31
N GLU A 182 0.13 -14.83 1.39
CA GLU A 182 0.24 -16.28 1.36
C GLU A 182 0.76 -16.77 2.71
N LYS A 183 0.29 -17.95 3.13
CA LYS A 183 0.58 -18.48 4.47
C LYS A 183 2.08 -18.60 4.74
N GLU A 184 2.85 -19.13 3.79
CA GLU A 184 4.28 -19.40 3.94
C GLU A 184 5.10 -18.11 4.06
N GLU A 185 4.79 -17.09 3.25
CA GLU A 185 5.45 -15.78 3.33
C GLU A 185 5.11 -15.05 4.62
N PHE A 186 3.87 -15.17 5.09
CA PHE A 186 3.44 -14.62 6.35
C PHE A 186 4.20 -15.27 7.53
N GLU A 187 4.27 -16.61 7.58
CA GLU A 187 5.00 -17.34 8.63
C GLU A 187 6.48 -16.97 8.65
N THR A 188 7.09 -16.81 7.46
CA THR A 188 8.47 -16.34 7.32
C THR A 188 8.66 -14.93 7.88
N ALA A 189 7.74 -14.01 7.59
CA ALA A 189 7.81 -12.64 8.08
C ALA A 189 7.68 -12.57 9.61
N ILE A 190 6.80 -13.39 10.20
CA ILE A 190 6.69 -13.50 11.67
C ILE A 190 7.99 -14.02 12.29
N ALA A 191 8.59 -15.08 11.71
CA ALA A 191 9.84 -15.63 12.21
C ALA A 191 10.98 -14.59 12.21
N GLN A 192 10.92 -13.61 11.30
CA GLN A 192 11.86 -12.49 11.21
C GLN A 192 11.56 -11.35 12.20
N LYS A 193 10.58 -11.51 13.11
CA LYS A 193 10.17 -10.49 14.09
C LYS A 193 9.86 -9.14 13.45
N THR A 194 9.02 -9.13 12.43
CA THR A 194 8.64 -7.92 11.70
C THR A 194 7.27 -7.41 12.11
N VAL A 195 7.02 -6.12 11.88
CA VAL A 195 5.69 -5.52 11.99
C VAL A 195 4.95 -5.74 10.67
N LEU A 196 3.86 -6.51 10.71
CA LEU A 196 3.04 -6.80 9.54
C LEU A 196 1.84 -5.86 9.47
N LEU A 197 1.73 -5.09 8.39
CA LEU A 197 0.53 -4.30 8.14
C LEU A 197 -0.54 -5.15 7.45
N TYR A 198 -1.72 -5.18 8.03
CA TYR A 198 -2.83 -6.02 7.58
C TYR A 198 -4.12 -5.20 7.44
N ALA A 199 -4.82 -5.38 6.31
CA ALA A 199 -6.15 -4.84 6.06
C ALA A 199 -7.21 -5.92 6.31
N PRO A 200 -7.89 -5.98 7.49
CA PRO A 200 -8.85 -7.04 7.79
C PRO A 200 -10.07 -7.05 6.87
N GLU A 201 -10.42 -5.92 6.30
CA GLU A 201 -11.47 -5.81 5.29
C GLU A 201 -11.06 -6.44 3.95
N GLY A 202 -9.76 -6.60 3.69
CA GLY A 202 -9.24 -7.02 2.39
C GLY A 202 -9.73 -6.11 1.28
N LEU A 203 -10.08 -6.67 0.13
CA LEU A 203 -10.60 -5.90 -1.02
C LEU A 203 -11.97 -5.26 -0.78
N ARG A 204 -12.71 -5.68 0.26
CA ARG A 204 -14.00 -5.08 0.63
C ARG A 204 -13.87 -3.65 1.14
N GLY A 205 -12.75 -3.33 1.78
CA GLY A 205 -12.45 -1.97 2.23
C GLY A 205 -12.39 -0.97 1.05
N PRO A 206 -11.43 -1.10 0.14
CA PRO A 206 -11.32 -0.22 -1.03
C PRO A 206 -12.51 -0.27 -1.98
N SER A 207 -13.28 -1.36 -2.00
CA SER A 207 -14.46 -1.49 -2.87
C SER A 207 -15.71 -0.79 -2.34
N LYS A 208 -15.67 -0.22 -1.13
CA LYS A 208 -16.79 0.57 -0.58
C LYS A 208 -17.02 1.81 -1.43
N GLY A 209 -18.30 2.10 -1.72
CA GLY A 209 -18.67 3.36 -2.33
C GLY A 209 -18.65 4.52 -1.32
N TRP A 210 -18.67 5.75 -1.83
CA TRP A 210 -18.67 6.97 -1.01
C TRP A 210 -19.76 7.02 0.06
N GLN A 211 -20.92 6.41 -0.20
CA GLN A 211 -22.03 6.36 0.76
C GLN A 211 -21.71 5.50 2.01
N GLN A 212 -20.77 4.57 1.89
CA GLN A 212 -20.33 3.67 2.97
C GLN A 212 -19.02 4.14 3.62
N ARG A 213 -18.63 5.40 3.39
CA ARG A 213 -17.42 5.94 4.03
C ARG A 213 -17.52 5.84 5.54
N TYR A 214 -16.40 5.57 6.19
CA TYR A 214 -16.25 5.37 7.63
C TYR A 214 -17.02 4.16 8.21
N GLN A 215 -17.64 3.33 7.36
CA GLN A 215 -18.27 2.08 7.78
C GLN A 215 -17.37 0.90 7.44
N LEU A 216 -17.04 0.10 8.44
CA LEU A 216 -16.19 -1.07 8.23
C LEU A 216 -16.99 -2.22 7.61
N ALA A 217 -16.45 -2.82 6.55
CA ALA A 217 -16.93 -4.07 6.02
C ALA A 217 -16.64 -5.24 7.00
N SER A 218 -17.16 -6.43 6.73
CA SER A 218 -16.86 -7.62 7.53
C SER A 218 -15.37 -7.96 7.46
N PHE A 219 -14.78 -8.36 8.60
CA PHE A 219 -13.36 -8.70 8.67
C PHE A 219 -13.10 -10.16 8.32
N ASP A 220 -11.99 -10.41 7.62
CA ASP A 220 -11.47 -11.76 7.41
C ASP A 220 -10.84 -12.29 8.71
N PRO A 221 -11.14 -13.52 9.14
CA PRO A 221 -10.65 -14.04 10.41
C PRO A 221 -9.19 -14.53 10.39
N SER A 222 -8.49 -14.47 9.28
CA SER A 222 -7.15 -15.04 9.17
C SER A 222 -6.15 -14.38 10.11
N PHE A 223 -6.19 -13.05 10.28
CA PHE A 223 -5.28 -12.35 11.19
C PHE A 223 -5.50 -12.74 12.66
N ILE A 224 -6.73 -13.05 13.08
CA ILE A 224 -7.03 -13.58 14.41
C ILE A 224 -6.39 -14.95 14.61
N ARG A 225 -6.57 -15.87 13.66
CA ARG A 225 -5.96 -17.20 13.71
C ARG A 225 -4.43 -17.15 13.70
N LEU A 226 -3.86 -16.22 12.94
CA LEU A 226 -2.41 -16.04 12.88
C LEU A 226 -1.87 -15.45 14.19
N SER A 227 -2.56 -14.46 14.76
CA SER A 227 -2.23 -13.91 16.09
C SER A 227 -2.26 -14.98 17.16
N ASP A 228 -3.35 -15.78 17.23
CA ASP A 228 -3.48 -16.87 18.22
C ASP A 228 -2.42 -17.96 18.02
N ARG A 229 -2.19 -18.41 16.79
CA ARG A 229 -1.23 -19.47 16.48
C ARG A 229 0.20 -19.10 16.86
N HIS A 230 0.61 -17.88 16.55
CA HIS A 230 1.96 -17.40 16.78
C HIS A 230 2.13 -16.60 18.07
N GLN A 231 1.05 -16.43 18.85
CA GLN A 231 1.03 -15.66 20.11
C GLN A 231 1.57 -14.24 19.96
N ILE A 232 1.32 -13.62 18.79
CA ILE A 232 1.72 -12.24 18.51
C ILE A 232 0.55 -11.29 18.73
N PRO A 233 0.78 -10.10 19.31
CA PRO A 233 -0.27 -9.13 19.55
C PRO A 233 -0.77 -8.51 18.24
N ILE A 234 -2.00 -7.99 18.29
CA ILE A 234 -2.57 -7.15 17.24
C ILE A 234 -2.57 -5.71 17.74
N LEU A 235 -2.05 -4.79 16.95
CA LEU A 235 -2.15 -3.36 17.19
C LEU A 235 -3.27 -2.80 16.31
N PRO A 236 -4.42 -2.42 16.88
CA PRO A 236 -5.50 -1.82 16.10
C PRO A 236 -5.13 -0.37 15.78
N VAL A 237 -5.34 0.04 14.53
CA VAL A 237 -5.13 1.42 14.09
C VAL A 237 -6.36 1.90 13.34
N VAL A 238 -6.88 3.07 13.70
CA VAL A 238 -7.91 3.77 12.94
C VAL A 238 -7.24 4.80 12.06
N CYS A 239 -7.46 4.71 10.74
CA CYS A 239 -7.06 5.74 9.79
C CYS A 239 -8.27 6.58 9.42
N LEU A 240 -8.20 7.89 9.61
CA LEU A 240 -9.16 8.87 9.08
C LEU A 240 -8.51 9.70 7.98
N GLY A 241 -9.32 10.09 7.02
CA GLY A 241 -8.87 10.82 5.82
C GLY A 241 -8.56 9.93 4.63
N ASN A 242 -8.41 8.61 4.82
CA ASN A 242 -8.17 7.66 3.72
C ASN A 242 -9.36 7.56 2.76
N GLU A 243 -10.58 7.73 3.22
CA GLU A 243 -11.79 7.78 2.39
C GLU A 243 -11.76 8.96 1.38
N LEU A 244 -11.02 10.03 1.70
CA LEU A 244 -10.88 11.22 0.85
C LEU A 244 -9.79 11.06 -0.23
N LEU A 245 -9.06 9.97 -0.24
CA LEU A 245 -8.04 9.69 -1.25
C LEU A 245 -8.67 9.55 -2.66
N HIS A 246 -9.88 8.98 -2.72
CA HIS A 246 -10.68 8.87 -3.94
C HIS A 246 -12.15 9.14 -3.61
N PRO A 247 -12.54 10.42 -3.45
CA PRO A 247 -13.90 10.79 -3.08
C PRO A 247 -14.89 10.48 -4.21
N PHE A 248 -16.15 10.37 -3.84
CA PHE A 248 -17.29 10.17 -4.76
C PHE A 248 -17.20 8.89 -5.61
N ALA A 249 -16.42 7.93 -5.15
CA ALA A 249 -16.34 6.66 -5.82
C ALA A 249 -17.62 5.83 -5.61
N ILE A 250 -18.08 5.19 -6.67
CA ILE A 250 -19.18 4.22 -6.67
C ILE A 250 -18.60 2.90 -7.17
N ASN A 251 -18.87 1.83 -6.45
CA ASN A 251 -18.51 0.50 -6.93
C ASN A 251 -19.67 -0.08 -7.73
N LEU A 252 -19.43 -0.34 -9.00
CA LEU A 252 -20.33 -1.15 -9.81
C LEU A 252 -19.96 -2.62 -9.63
N ASN A 253 -20.90 -3.40 -9.12
CA ASN A 253 -20.74 -4.84 -8.96
C ASN A 253 -20.80 -5.57 -10.32
N LEU A 254 -19.92 -5.18 -11.24
CA LEU A 254 -19.77 -5.78 -12.57
C LEU A 254 -18.65 -6.82 -12.54
N GLN A 255 -18.85 -7.89 -11.78
CA GLN A 255 -17.84 -8.95 -11.58
C GLN A 255 -17.32 -9.54 -12.90
N HIS A 256 -18.14 -9.62 -13.94
CA HIS A 256 -17.73 -10.15 -15.25
C HIS A 256 -16.76 -9.20 -15.96
N ILE A 257 -17.02 -7.90 -15.93
CA ILE A 257 -16.15 -6.88 -16.55
C ILE A 257 -14.87 -6.71 -15.76
N GLY A 258 -14.95 -6.71 -14.42
CA GLY A 258 -13.76 -6.66 -13.57
C GLY A 258 -12.79 -7.82 -13.85
N LYS A 259 -13.29 -9.03 -14.06
CA LYS A 259 -12.46 -10.20 -14.44
C LYS A 259 -11.70 -10.02 -15.76
N ILE A 260 -12.32 -9.39 -16.76
CA ILE A 260 -11.69 -9.13 -18.08
C ILE A 260 -10.47 -8.21 -17.91
N PHE A 261 -10.56 -7.23 -17.01
CA PHE A 261 -9.47 -6.28 -16.74
C PHE A 261 -8.55 -6.72 -15.59
N GLY A 262 -8.75 -7.91 -15.01
CA GLY A 262 -7.97 -8.36 -13.84
C GLY A 262 -8.23 -7.54 -12.58
N LEU A 263 -9.34 -6.79 -12.53
CA LEU A 263 -9.70 -5.96 -11.40
C LEU A 263 -10.70 -6.68 -10.50
N PRO A 264 -10.48 -6.68 -9.17
CA PRO A 264 -11.39 -7.34 -8.23
C PRO A 264 -12.74 -6.61 -8.10
N PHE A 265 -12.80 -5.34 -8.47
CA PHE A 265 -13.99 -4.49 -8.50
C PHE A 265 -13.81 -3.41 -9.58
N LEU A 266 -14.90 -2.86 -10.07
CA LEU A 266 -14.86 -1.76 -11.05
C LEU A 266 -15.30 -0.46 -10.37
N PRO A 267 -14.35 0.39 -9.94
CA PRO A 267 -14.69 1.68 -9.38
C PRO A 267 -15.12 2.65 -10.47
N LEU A 268 -16.19 3.37 -10.23
CA LEU A 268 -16.53 4.56 -10.98
C LEU A 268 -16.29 5.79 -10.10
N SER A 269 -15.53 6.72 -10.64
CA SER A 269 -15.22 7.99 -10.00
C SER A 269 -15.29 9.10 -11.04
N PRO A 270 -15.61 10.34 -10.68
CA PRO A 270 -15.48 11.50 -11.56
C PRO A 270 -14.07 11.67 -12.15
N LEU A 271 -13.06 11.03 -11.53
CA LEU A 271 -11.67 11.04 -12.00
C LEU A 271 -11.40 10.01 -13.12
N MET A 272 -12.33 9.10 -13.44
CA MET A 272 -12.12 8.05 -14.45
C MET A 272 -11.72 8.59 -15.83
N PRO A 273 -12.33 9.67 -16.37
CA PRO A 273 -11.89 10.25 -17.64
C PRO A 273 -10.42 10.72 -17.57
N LEU A 274 -10.01 11.25 -16.41
CA LEU A 274 -8.65 11.71 -16.19
C LEU A 274 -7.67 10.52 -16.13
N PHE A 275 -8.04 9.42 -15.49
CA PHE A 275 -7.22 8.19 -15.48
C PHE A 275 -7.12 7.55 -16.87
N ALA A 276 -8.15 7.67 -17.71
CA ALA A 276 -8.07 7.23 -19.10
C ALA A 276 -7.08 8.06 -19.93
N LEU A 277 -7.03 9.38 -19.70
CA LEU A 277 -6.07 10.28 -20.36
C LEU A 277 -4.65 10.13 -19.79
N PHE A 278 -4.52 9.83 -18.51
CA PHE A 278 -3.26 9.70 -17.79
C PHE A 278 -3.25 8.43 -16.94
N PRO A 279 -3.05 7.24 -17.53
CA PRO A 279 -3.00 5.99 -16.76
C PRO A 279 -1.88 5.94 -15.71
N SER A 280 -0.84 6.76 -15.88
CA SER A 280 0.21 6.98 -14.88
C SER A 280 -0.33 7.49 -13.53
N MET A 281 -1.52 8.07 -13.50
CA MET A 281 -2.21 8.46 -12.27
C MET A 281 -2.72 7.28 -11.44
N GLY A 282 -2.55 6.03 -11.88
CA GLY A 282 -2.93 4.84 -11.09
C GLY A 282 -2.19 4.71 -9.77
N VAL A 283 -1.04 5.36 -9.59
CA VAL A 283 -0.34 5.46 -8.28
C VAL A 283 -0.69 6.72 -7.50
N TRP A 284 -1.48 7.62 -8.07
CA TRP A 284 -1.83 8.88 -7.44
C TRP A 284 -3.14 8.78 -6.64
N ALA A 285 -3.25 9.59 -5.61
CA ALA A 285 -4.48 9.83 -4.87
C ALA A 285 -4.63 11.32 -4.55
N MET A 286 -5.85 11.76 -4.29
CA MET A 286 -6.12 13.15 -3.92
C MET A 286 -5.45 13.49 -2.58
N ARG A 287 -5.08 14.75 -2.43
CA ARG A 287 -4.50 15.25 -1.20
C ARG A 287 -5.51 15.16 -0.05
N SER A 288 -5.16 14.40 0.98
CA SER A 288 -5.92 14.26 2.21
C SER A 288 -4.97 14.28 3.40
N ARG A 289 -5.45 14.75 4.57
CA ARG A 289 -4.72 14.58 5.82
C ARG A 289 -5.02 13.19 6.37
N LEU A 290 -3.97 12.38 6.59
CA LEU A 290 -4.12 11.05 7.13
C LEU A 290 -3.79 11.06 8.61
N HIS A 291 -4.78 10.82 9.45
CA HIS A 291 -4.65 10.72 10.90
C HIS A 291 -4.76 9.27 11.34
N TYR A 292 -3.73 8.77 12.02
CA TYR A 292 -3.66 7.39 12.49
C TYR A 292 -3.76 7.37 14.01
N PHE A 293 -4.86 6.86 14.53
CA PHE A 293 -5.14 6.74 15.95
C PHE A 293 -4.77 5.34 16.42
N ILE A 294 -3.70 5.25 17.19
CA ILE A 294 -3.19 3.99 17.74
C ILE A 294 -4.06 3.58 18.90
N GLN A 295 -4.70 2.40 18.80
CA GLN A 295 -5.56 1.87 19.85
C GLN A 295 -4.75 0.95 20.80
N PRO A 296 -5.24 0.67 22.00
CA PRO A 296 -4.60 -0.29 22.90
C PRO A 296 -4.42 -1.66 22.25
N VAL A 297 -3.27 -2.28 22.54
CA VAL A 297 -2.91 -3.61 22.02
C VAL A 297 -3.98 -4.65 22.32
N TYR A 298 -4.33 -5.43 21.32
CA TYR A 298 -5.30 -6.50 21.39
C TYR A 298 -4.59 -7.86 21.40
N ARG A 299 -4.95 -8.73 22.35
CA ARG A 299 -4.42 -10.09 22.44
C ARG A 299 -5.54 -11.08 22.20
N VAL A 300 -5.29 -12.06 21.36
CA VAL A 300 -6.21 -13.13 21.01
C VAL A 300 -5.86 -14.36 21.85
N ASP A 301 -6.90 -14.99 22.41
CA ASP A 301 -6.81 -16.30 23.07
C ASP A 301 -8.05 -17.12 22.69
N LEU A 302 -7.90 -17.95 21.66
CA LEU A 302 -8.95 -18.85 21.21
C LEU A 302 -8.95 -20.11 22.07
N LYS A 303 -9.92 -20.24 22.96
CA LYS A 303 -10.04 -21.35 23.92
C LYS A 303 -10.28 -22.71 23.27
N ASP A 304 -10.82 -22.75 22.06
CA ASP A 304 -11.21 -23.99 21.38
C ASP A 304 -10.43 -24.15 20.06
N ARG A 305 -9.50 -25.11 20.06
CA ARG A 305 -8.58 -25.36 18.93
C ARG A 305 -9.01 -26.51 18.03
N THR A 306 -10.25 -27.01 18.14
CA THR A 306 -10.78 -27.99 17.20
C THR A 306 -11.17 -27.32 15.88
N SER A 307 -10.75 -27.87 14.74
CA SER A 307 -10.71 -27.22 13.42
C SER A 307 -11.99 -26.53 12.92
N ARG A 308 -13.16 -27.00 13.34
CA ARG A 308 -14.45 -26.37 12.96
C ARG A 308 -14.85 -25.27 13.95
N ARG A 309 -14.66 -25.50 15.25
CA ARG A 309 -15.01 -24.54 16.30
C ARG A 309 -14.04 -23.38 16.33
N GLU A 310 -12.75 -23.64 16.09
CA GLU A 310 -11.72 -22.61 15.89
C GLU A 310 -12.10 -21.61 14.79
N ARG A 311 -12.58 -22.09 13.63
CA ARG A 311 -13.00 -21.20 12.52
C ARG A 311 -14.17 -20.31 12.92
N VAL A 312 -15.16 -20.84 13.63
CA VAL A 312 -16.31 -20.07 14.09
C VAL A 312 -15.89 -19.05 15.16
N ALA A 313 -15.08 -19.48 16.14
CA ALA A 313 -14.56 -18.61 17.19
C ALA A 313 -13.70 -17.47 16.61
N ALA A 314 -12.79 -17.78 15.69
CA ALA A 314 -11.96 -16.77 15.02
C ALA A 314 -12.80 -15.78 14.19
N TYR A 315 -13.87 -16.24 13.55
CA TYR A 315 -14.77 -15.33 12.84
C TYR A 315 -15.53 -14.41 13.80
N GLN A 316 -16.07 -14.95 14.88
CA GLN A 316 -16.75 -14.16 15.90
C GLN A 316 -15.82 -13.12 16.53
N GLU A 317 -14.59 -13.52 16.85
CA GLU A 317 -13.55 -12.65 17.39
C GLU A 317 -13.16 -11.54 16.41
N ALA A 318 -13.05 -11.87 15.10
CA ALA A 318 -12.78 -10.89 14.06
C ALA A 318 -13.90 -9.85 13.92
N GLN A 319 -15.17 -10.27 14.06
CA GLN A 319 -16.29 -9.32 14.03
C GLN A 319 -16.36 -8.49 15.32
N ALA A 320 -16.06 -9.07 16.48
CA ALA A 320 -15.97 -8.32 17.74
C ALA A 320 -14.83 -7.26 17.69
N PHE A 321 -13.70 -7.63 17.12
CA PHE A 321 -12.60 -6.69 16.85
C PHE A 321 -13.02 -5.57 15.87
N ARG A 322 -13.73 -5.92 14.79
CA ARG A 322 -14.29 -4.96 13.84
C ARG A 322 -15.21 -3.96 14.55
N ASP A 323 -16.10 -4.44 15.41
CA ASP A 323 -17.08 -3.59 16.12
C ASP A 323 -16.37 -2.63 17.09
N LYS A 324 -15.31 -3.07 17.76
CA LYS A 324 -14.46 -2.19 18.58
C LYS A 324 -13.82 -1.09 17.73
N LEU A 325 -13.29 -1.45 16.56
CA LEU A 325 -12.65 -0.48 15.66
C LEU A 325 -13.69 0.50 15.09
N GLN A 326 -14.89 0.01 14.74
CA GLN A 326 -16.00 0.85 14.28
C GLN A 326 -16.44 1.86 15.35
N ASN A 327 -16.55 1.41 16.61
CA ASN A 327 -16.88 2.29 17.73
C ASN A 327 -15.81 3.36 17.94
N ALA A 328 -14.52 3.00 17.79
CA ALA A 328 -13.45 3.97 17.86
C ALA A 328 -13.55 5.02 16.73
N ILE A 329 -13.84 4.60 15.50
CA ILE A 329 -14.11 5.52 14.37
C ILE A 329 -15.25 6.49 14.73
N ASN A 330 -16.38 5.96 15.20
CA ASN A 330 -17.55 6.77 15.52
C ASN A 330 -17.25 7.80 16.63
N CYS A 331 -16.54 7.39 17.69
CA CYS A 331 -16.12 8.29 18.77
C CYS A 331 -15.17 9.41 18.29
N ILE A 332 -14.23 9.09 17.40
CA ILE A 332 -13.30 10.10 16.89
C ILE A 332 -14.02 11.08 15.98
N LEU A 333 -14.94 10.61 15.14
CA LEU A 333 -15.73 11.48 14.25
C LEU A 333 -16.62 12.43 15.06
N SER A 334 -17.36 11.91 16.07
CA SER A 334 -18.21 12.76 16.90
C SER A 334 -17.44 13.83 17.68
N SER A 335 -16.22 13.49 18.15
CA SER A 335 -15.37 14.48 18.84
C SER A 335 -14.74 15.54 17.89
N SER A 336 -14.79 15.30 16.59
CA SER A 336 -14.26 16.22 15.57
C SER A 336 -15.33 17.21 15.07
N ASP A 337 -16.60 16.86 15.15
CA ASP A 337 -17.73 17.70 14.75
C ASP A 337 -18.05 18.78 15.81
N ASP A 338 -17.57 18.63 17.04
CA ASP A 338 -17.74 19.58 18.14
C ASP A 338 -16.65 20.71 18.15
N LYS A 339 -15.78 20.78 17.16
CA LYS A 339 -14.72 21.78 17.04
C LYS A 339 -14.82 22.54 15.71
#